data_c4f40ca9365eb62434e2bf0e4d1a2e95
#
_entry.id   c4f40ca9365eb62434e2bf0e4d1a2e95
#
_cell.length_a   1.000
_cell.length_b   1.000
_cell.length_c   1.000
_cell.angle_alpha   90.00
_cell.angle_beta   90.00
_cell.angle_gamma   90.00
#
_symmetry.space_group_name_H-M   'P 1'
#
loop_
_entity.id
_entity.type
_entity.pdbx_description
1 polymer ?
#
loop_
_entity_poly.entity_id
_entity_poly.type
_entity_poly.pdbx_seq_one_letter_code
_entity_poly.pdbx_strand_id
1 'polypeptide(L)' 'MTPQQFQTVIDELQDIITQTIDLMDRFENKDMQQTLTADYKKLHRILTKATKQQRLHMQALIDSQKTDNKN' A
#
# COMPACT_ATOMS: atom_id res chain seq x y z
N MET A 1 -18.98 -2.01 0.53
CA MET A 1 -18.11 -2.83 1.41
C MET A 1 -18.45 -2.58 2.86
N THR A 2 -18.36 -3.61 3.67
CA THR A 2 -18.50 -3.46 5.12
C THR A 2 -17.22 -2.91 5.73
N PRO A 3 -17.27 -2.33 6.95
CA PRO A 3 -16.04 -1.90 7.62
C PRO A 3 -15.01 -3.01 7.75
N GLN A 4 -15.46 -4.24 7.98
CA GLN A 4 -14.57 -5.40 8.09
C GLN A 4 -13.86 -5.68 6.78
N GLN A 5 -14.57 -5.57 5.66
CA GLN A 5 -13.98 -5.76 4.33
C GLN A 5 -12.98 -4.65 4.01
N PHE A 6 -13.28 -3.40 4.36
CA PHE A 6 -12.33 -2.31 4.21
C PHE A 6 -11.05 -2.58 4.99
N GLN A 7 -11.19 -3.04 6.23
CA GLN A 7 -10.03 -3.32 7.07
C GLN A 7 -9.17 -4.44 6.48
N THR A 8 -9.80 -5.49 5.96
CA THR A 8 -9.08 -6.59 5.31
C THR A 8 -8.25 -6.10 4.14
N VAL A 9 -8.83 -5.26 3.28
CA VAL A 9 -8.11 -4.70 2.14
C VAL A 9 -6.95 -3.81 2.61
N ILE A 10 -7.17 -2.99 3.63
CA ILE A 10 -6.13 -2.13 4.19
C ILE A 10 -4.96 -2.97 4.69
N ASP A 11 -5.24 -4.06 5.38
CA ASP A 11 -4.20 -4.95 5.91
C ASP A 11 -3.43 -5.63 4.79
N GLU A 12 -4.11 -6.09 3.75
CA GLU A 12 -3.47 -6.71 2.59
C GLU A 12 -2.58 -5.71 1.86
N LEU A 13 -3.05 -4.47 1.70
CA LEU A 13 -2.26 -3.42 1.08
C LEU A 13 -1.03 -3.07 1.93
N GLN A 14 -1.17 -3.10 3.25
CA GLN A 14 -0.04 -2.87 4.15
C GLN A 14 1.04 -3.93 3.96
N ASP A 15 0.64 -5.19 3.78
CA ASP A 15 1.60 -6.26 3.51
C ASP A 15 2.35 -6.02 2.21
N ILE A 16 1.65 -5.61 1.16
CA ILE A 16 2.27 -5.29 -0.13
C ILE A 16 3.26 -4.14 0.04
N ILE A 17 2.87 -3.09 0.74
CA ILE A 17 3.72 -1.94 0.99
C ILE A 17 5.00 -2.35 1.72
N THR A 18 4.85 -3.14 2.78
CA THR A 18 5.98 -3.59 3.60
C THR A 18 6.94 -4.44 2.78
N GLN A 19 6.43 -5.40 2.01
CA GLN A 19 7.24 -6.26 1.17
C GLN A 19 7.96 -5.47 0.08
N THR A 20 7.28 -4.49 -0.51
CA THR A 20 7.85 -3.66 -1.56
C THR A 20 9.01 -2.82 -1.02
N ILE A 21 8.82 -2.20 0.14
CA ILE A 21 9.88 -1.42 0.79
C ILE A 21 11.09 -2.30 1.09
N ASP A 22 10.85 -3.51 1.59
CA ASP A 22 11.92 -4.45 1.90
C ASP A 22 12.73 -4.82 0.66
N LEU A 23 12.05 -5.08 -0.46
CA LEU A 23 12.72 -5.38 -1.73
C LEU A 23 13.52 -4.18 -2.24
N MET A 24 12.99 -2.99 -2.12
CA MET A 24 13.69 -1.77 -2.53
C MET A 24 14.96 -1.57 -1.71
N ASP A 25 14.89 -1.82 -0.40
CA ASP A 25 16.06 -1.74 0.48
C ASP A 25 17.14 -2.74 0.06
N ARG A 26 16.74 -3.96 -0.30
CA ARG A 26 17.68 -4.97 -0.74
C ARG A 26 18.39 -4.57 -2.03
N PHE A 27 17.67 -3.97 -2.97
CA PHE A 27 18.27 -3.48 -4.20
C PHE A 27 19.29 -2.37 -3.92
N GLU A 28 18.95 -1.44 -3.04
CA GLU A 28 19.83 -0.34 -2.66
C GLU A 28 21.09 -0.85 -1.96
N ASN A 29 20.92 -1.78 -1.03
CA ASN A 29 22.04 -2.29 -0.22
C ASN A 29 23.01 -3.13 -1.04
N LYS A 30 22.56 -3.78 -2.11
CA LYS A 30 23.38 -4.63 -2.91
C LYS A 30 24.01 -3.93 -4.12
N ASP A 31 23.79 -2.63 -4.22
CA ASP A 31 24.34 -1.81 -5.30
C ASP A 31 23.96 -2.35 -6.68
N MET A 32 22.74 -2.86 -6.79
CA MET A 32 22.23 -3.46 -8.03
C MET A 32 21.42 -2.47 -8.86
N GLN A 33 21.41 -1.22 -8.47
CA GLN A 33 20.55 -0.20 -9.07
C GLN A 33 20.78 -0.02 -10.56
N GLN A 34 22.04 -0.09 -10.99
CA GLN A 34 22.38 0.12 -12.40
C GLN A 34 21.84 -0.98 -13.30
N THR A 35 21.84 -2.21 -12.80
CA THR A 35 21.41 -3.37 -13.57
C THR A 35 19.90 -3.56 -13.50
N LEU A 36 19.28 -3.16 -12.37
CA LEU A 36 17.86 -3.43 -12.09
C LEU A 36 17.03 -2.16 -12.01
N THR A 37 17.45 -1.10 -12.69
CA THR A 37 16.76 0.19 -12.64
C THR A 37 15.28 0.07 -13.05
N ALA A 38 14.99 -0.72 -14.09
CA ALA A 38 13.62 -0.89 -14.55
C ALA A 38 12.77 -1.60 -13.49
N ASP A 39 13.34 -2.62 -12.84
CA ASP A 39 12.64 -3.34 -11.78
C ASP A 39 12.44 -2.47 -10.54
N TYR A 40 13.44 -1.66 -10.19
CA TYR A 40 13.31 -0.72 -9.09
C TYR A 40 12.20 0.28 -9.35
N LYS A 41 12.11 0.81 -10.57
CA LYS A 41 11.03 1.71 -10.95
C LYS A 41 9.66 1.05 -10.85
N LYS A 42 9.56 -0.22 -11.22
CA LYS A 42 8.32 -0.98 -11.07
C LYS A 42 7.91 -1.11 -9.61
N LEU A 43 8.88 -1.41 -8.75
CA LEU A 43 8.61 -1.49 -7.31
C LEU A 43 8.12 -0.16 -6.76
N HIS A 44 8.73 0.92 -7.20
CA HIS A 44 8.31 2.26 -6.78
C HIS A 44 6.87 2.56 -7.21
N ARG A 45 6.48 2.16 -8.41
CA ARG A 45 5.10 2.31 -8.89
C ARG A 45 4.14 1.48 -8.06
N ILE A 46 4.50 0.25 -7.75
CA ILE A 46 3.68 -0.63 -6.91
C ILE A 46 3.48 0.01 -5.54
N LEU A 47 4.55 0.52 -4.95
CA LEU A 47 4.48 1.19 -3.65
C LEU A 47 3.55 2.39 -3.70
N THR A 48 3.71 3.25 -4.69
CA THR A 48 2.87 4.45 -4.84
C THR A 48 1.40 4.09 -5.00
N LYS A 49 1.13 3.10 -5.85
CA LYS A 49 -0.24 2.67 -6.13
C LYS A 49 -0.88 2.02 -4.91
N ALA A 50 -0.15 1.14 -4.23
CA ALA A 50 -0.65 0.46 -3.05
C ALA A 50 -0.93 1.46 -1.91
N THR A 51 -0.05 2.43 -1.72
CA THR A 51 -0.22 3.46 -0.70
C THR A 51 -1.46 4.30 -0.99
N LYS A 52 -1.66 4.68 -2.24
CA LYS A 52 -2.84 5.44 -2.65
C LYS A 52 -4.12 4.65 -2.39
N GLN A 53 -4.13 3.38 -2.80
CA GLN A 53 -5.30 2.53 -2.60
C GLN A 53 -5.59 2.32 -1.11
N GLN A 54 -4.55 2.16 -0.31
CA GLN A 54 -4.72 2.01 1.13
C GLN A 54 -5.38 3.24 1.74
N ARG A 55 -4.93 4.43 1.34
CA ARG A 55 -5.51 5.69 1.84
C ARG A 55 -6.97 5.84 1.45
N LEU A 56 -7.32 5.46 0.21
CA LEU A 56 -8.70 5.52 -0.24
C LEU A 56 -9.59 4.59 0.56
N HIS A 57 -9.12 3.39 0.86
CA HIS A 57 -9.88 2.44 1.67
C HIS A 57 -9.99 2.88 3.12
N MET A 58 -8.94 3.48 3.67
CA MET A 58 -8.99 4.05 5.02
C MET A 58 -10.02 5.18 5.09
N GLN A 59 -10.04 6.05 4.09
CA GLN A 59 -11.01 7.14 4.05
C GLN A 59 -12.44 6.61 3.94
N ALA A 60 -12.63 5.59 3.10
CA ALA A 60 -13.95 4.96 2.95
C ALA A 60 -14.42 4.32 4.25
N LEU A 61 -13.50 3.71 5.00
CA LEU A 61 -13.81 3.13 6.30
C LEU A 61 -14.24 4.20 7.28
N ILE A 62 -13.51 5.30 7.34
CA ILE A 62 -13.86 6.43 8.22
C ILE A 62 -15.21 7.01 7.86
N ASP A 63 -15.48 7.21 6.58
CA ASP A 63 -16.74 7.75 6.11
C ASP A 63 -17.92 6.83 6.44
N SER A 64 -17.70 5.52 6.34
CA SER A 64 -18.71 4.53 6.71
C SER A 64 -19.07 4.63 8.19
N GLN A 65 -18.07 4.80 9.05
CA GLN A 65 -18.28 4.94 10.49
C GLN A 65 -18.99 6.25 10.84
N LYS A 66 -18.64 7.33 10.14
CA LYS A 66 -19.32 8.61 10.34
C LYS A 66 -20.79 8.53 9.99
N THR A 67 -21.12 7.82 8.93
CA THR A 67 -22.51 7.65 8.51
C THR A 67 -23.30 6.94 9.60
N ASP A 68 -22.72 5.95 10.23
CA ASP A 68 -23.34 5.21 11.32
C ASP A 68 -23.56 6.08 12.56
N ASN A 69 -22.73 7.09 12.75
CA ASN A 69 -22.77 7.96 13.94
C ASN A 69 -23.73 9.14 13.79
N LYS A 70 -24.37 9.28 12.67
CA LYS A 70 -25.27 10.40 12.41
C LYS A 70 -26.66 10.24 13.03
N ASN A 71 -26.90 9.16 13.65
CA ASN A 71 -28.19 8.96 14.33
C ASN A 71 -28.16 9.50 15.77
#